data_d7c2949db031fd71307f03bbf6d7507a
#
_entry.id   d7c2949db031fd71307f03bbf6d7507a
#
_cell.length_a   1.000
_cell.length_b   1.000
_cell.length_c   1.000
_cell.angle_alpha   90.00
_cell.angle_beta   90.00
_cell.angle_gamma   90.00
#
_symmetry.space_group_name_H-M   'P 1'
#
loop_
_entity.id
_entity.type
_entity.pdbx_description
1 polymer ?
#
loop_
_entity_poly.entity_id
_entity_poly.type
_entity_poly.pdbx_seq_one_letter_code
_entity_poly.pdbx_strand_id
1 'polypeptide(L)' 'MKTMMCREAGFDCGHVIKGKSEAEVMKNGIEHVIKEHGFKKEDINEEFKEKVRALIHTS' A
#
# COMPACT_ATOMS: atom_id res chain seq x y z
N MET A 1 -14.45 -0.58 6.44
CA MET A 1 -13.02 -0.84 6.51
C MET A 1 -12.44 -0.93 5.11
N LYS A 2 -11.27 -0.36 4.88
CA LYS A 2 -10.63 -0.41 3.57
C LYS A 2 -9.43 -1.35 3.58
N THR A 3 -9.21 -2.00 2.46
CA THR A 3 -8.13 -2.97 2.31
C THR A 3 -7.40 -2.80 1.00
N MET A 4 -6.16 -3.26 0.96
CA MET A 4 -5.36 -3.28 -0.25
C MET A 4 -4.49 -4.52 -0.24
N MET A 5 -4.41 -5.19 -1.38
CA MET A 5 -3.54 -6.36 -1.49
C MET A 5 -2.16 -5.93 -1.97
N CYS A 6 -1.15 -6.29 -1.20
CA CYS A 6 0.24 -5.96 -1.54
C CYS A 6 0.62 -6.50 -2.92
N ARG A 7 0.12 -7.67 -3.27
CA ARG A 7 0.39 -8.29 -4.56
C ARG A 7 -0.07 -7.44 -5.73
N GLU A 8 -1.17 -6.73 -5.58
CA GLU A 8 -1.70 -5.86 -6.64
C GLU A 8 -0.81 -4.65 -6.89
N ALA A 9 0.00 -4.28 -5.91
CA ALA A 9 0.93 -3.17 -6.05
C ALA A 9 2.22 -3.55 -6.80
N GLY A 10 2.32 -4.80 -7.25
CA GLY A 10 3.45 -5.27 -8.01
C GLY A 10 4.48 -6.04 -7.22
N PHE A 11 4.19 -6.37 -5.98
CA PHE A 11 5.07 -7.16 -5.13
C PHE A 11 4.60 -8.60 -5.04
N ASP A 12 5.56 -9.51 -4.98
CA ASP A 12 5.26 -10.93 -4.81
C ASP A 12 5.02 -11.21 -3.33
N CYS A 13 3.86 -10.84 -2.85
CA CYS A 13 3.55 -10.85 -1.43
C CYS A 13 2.05 -11.12 -1.22
N GLY A 14 1.74 -11.99 -0.28
CA GLY A 14 0.36 -12.34 0.03
C GLY A 14 -0.26 -11.52 1.15
N HIS A 15 0.44 -10.48 1.60
CA HIS A 15 -0.04 -9.67 2.72
C HIS A 15 -1.21 -8.77 2.32
N VAL A 16 -2.18 -8.65 3.20
CA VAL A 16 -3.33 -7.75 2.99
C VAL A 16 -3.21 -6.60 3.98
N ILE A 17 -3.23 -5.39 3.44
CA ILE A 17 -3.12 -4.17 4.24
C ILE A 17 -4.52 -3.68 4.56
N LYS A 18 -4.78 -3.39 5.83
CA LYS A 18 -6.09 -2.95 6.30
C LYS A 18 -5.99 -1.61 7.00
N GLY A 19 -7.08 -0.85 6.94
CA GLY A 19 -7.17 0.42 7.64
C GLY A 19 -8.60 0.90 7.70
N LYS A 20 -8.87 1.82 8.60
CA LYS A 20 -10.22 2.38 8.76
C LYS A 20 -10.55 3.37 7.65
N SER A 21 -9.54 3.99 7.08
CA SER A 21 -9.71 4.96 6.02
C SER A 21 -8.64 4.75 4.95
N GLU A 22 -8.84 5.40 3.81
CA GLU A 22 -7.87 5.35 2.72
C GLU A 22 -6.49 5.82 3.16
N ALA A 23 -6.45 6.91 3.92
CA ALA A 23 -5.18 7.44 4.42
C ALA A 23 -4.46 6.44 5.31
N GLU A 24 -5.20 5.74 6.16
CA GLU A 24 -4.62 4.73 7.04
C GLU A 24 -4.09 3.54 6.25
N VAL A 25 -4.84 3.08 5.25
CA VAL A 25 -4.39 1.99 4.38
C VAL A 25 -3.11 2.38 3.65
N MET A 26 -3.07 3.60 3.13
CA MET A 26 -1.89 4.08 2.44
C MET A 26 -0.67 4.14 3.35
N LYS A 27 -0.85 4.66 4.57
CA LYS A 27 0.22 4.72 5.55
C LYS A 27 0.74 3.32 5.88
N ASN A 28 -0.17 2.41 6.18
CA ASN A 28 0.20 1.04 6.52
C ASN A 28 0.88 0.33 5.36
N GLY A 29 0.40 0.58 4.14
CA GLY A 29 0.98 -0.01 2.94
C GLY A 29 2.39 0.50 2.68
N ILE A 30 2.59 1.80 2.84
CA ILE A 30 3.91 2.41 2.67
C ILE A 30 4.90 1.84 3.68
N GLU A 31 4.49 1.74 4.94
CA GLU A 31 5.34 1.16 5.98
C GLU A 31 5.68 -0.30 5.67
N HIS A 32 4.71 -1.03 5.16
CA HIS A 32 4.91 -2.43 4.80
C HIS A 32 5.98 -2.59 3.70
N VAL A 33 5.88 -1.81 2.63
CA VAL A 33 6.83 -1.95 1.52
C VAL A 33 8.23 -1.48 1.93
N ILE A 34 8.32 -0.51 2.80
CA ILE A 34 9.61 -0.06 3.31
C ILE A 34 10.28 -1.14 4.16
N LYS A 35 9.50 -1.76 5.05
CA LYS A 35 10.02 -2.78 5.96
C LYS A 35 10.26 -4.12 5.27
N GLU A 36 9.30 -4.58 4.50
CA GLU A 36 9.34 -5.94 3.96
C GLU A 36 9.99 -6.04 2.60
N HIS A 37 9.92 -5.00 1.81
CA HIS A 37 10.43 -5.02 0.45
C HIS A 37 11.61 -4.09 0.22
N GLY A 38 12.11 -3.45 1.28
CA GLY A 38 13.26 -2.58 1.18
C GLY A 38 13.04 -1.33 0.33
N PHE A 39 11.80 -0.92 0.20
CA PHE A 39 11.44 0.26 -0.57
C PHE A 39 11.99 1.51 0.09
N LYS A 40 12.41 2.49 -0.69
CA LYS A 40 12.96 3.74 -0.15
C LYS A 40 11.91 4.84 -0.15
N LYS A 41 12.03 5.76 0.79
CA LYS A 41 11.13 6.91 0.88
C LYS A 41 11.10 7.71 -0.42
N GLU A 42 12.24 7.86 -1.05
CA GLU A 42 12.35 8.61 -2.30
C GLU A 42 11.65 7.94 -3.48
N ASP A 43 11.38 6.63 -3.35
CA ASP A 43 10.63 5.89 -4.37
C ASP A 43 9.13 6.07 -4.18
N ILE A 44 8.72 6.61 -3.03
CA ILE A 44 7.33 6.85 -2.73
C ILE A 44 6.97 8.27 -3.16
N ASN A 45 6.66 8.40 -4.44
CA ASN A 45 6.28 9.68 -5.04
C ASN A 45 4.77 9.71 -5.27
N GLU A 46 4.30 10.80 -5.87
CA GLU A 46 2.87 10.98 -6.14
C GLU A 46 2.31 9.88 -7.03
N GLU A 47 3.08 9.49 -8.03
CA GLU A 47 2.69 8.45 -8.96
C GLU A 47 2.46 7.12 -8.24
N PHE A 48 3.37 6.77 -7.34
CA PHE A 48 3.24 5.56 -6.53
C PHE A 48 2.00 5.63 -5.63
N LYS A 49 1.79 6.78 -5.00
CA LYS A 49 0.64 6.97 -4.13
C LYS A 49 -0.68 6.85 -4.86
N GLU A 50 -0.75 7.39 -6.07
CA GLU A 50 -1.95 7.28 -6.88
C GLU A 50 -2.23 5.84 -7.28
N LYS A 51 -1.18 5.10 -7.61
CA LYS A 51 -1.31 3.69 -7.94
C LYS A 51 -1.85 2.90 -6.75
N VAL A 52 -1.30 3.15 -5.57
CA VAL A 52 -1.74 2.49 -4.34
C VAL A 52 -3.20 2.83 -4.03
N ARG A 53 -3.55 4.10 -4.19
CA ARG A 53 -4.92 4.54 -3.94
C ARG A 53 -5.92 3.81 -4.84
N ALA A 54 -5.56 3.61 -6.09
CA ALA A 54 -6.42 2.92 -7.04
C ALA A 54 -6.63 1.45 -6.68
N LEU A 55 -5.74 0.88 -5.88
CA LEU A 55 -5.82 -0.51 -5.48
C LEU A 55 -6.58 -0.73 -4.17
N ILE A 56 -6.95 0.35 -3.49
CA ILE A 56 -7.67 0.26 -2.23
C ILE A 56 -9.12 -0.11 -2.47
N HIS A 57 -9.59 -1.13 -1.78
CA HIS A 57 -10.96 -1.60 -1.87
C HIS A 57 -11.72 -1.30 -0.58
N THR A 58 -13.00 -1.01 -0.70
CA THR A 58 -13.88 -0.82 0.44
C THR A 58 -14.61 -2.12 0.71
N SER A 59 -14.48 -2.62 1.92
CA SER A 59 -15.19 -3.84 2.33
C SER A 59 -16.22 -3.55 3.39
#